data_5d6a48a6518ab8ece671feea74115ce2
#
_entry.id   5d6a48a6518ab8ece671feea74115ce2
#
_cell.length_a   1.000
_cell.length_b   1.000
_cell.length_c   1.000
_cell.angle_alpha   90.00
_cell.angle_beta   90.00
_cell.angle_gamma   90.00
#
_symmetry.space_group_name_H-M   'P 1'
#
loop_
_entity.id
_entity.type
_entity.pdbx_description
1 polymer ?
#
loop_
_entity_poly.entity_id
_entity_poly.type
_entity_poly.pdbx_seq_one_letter_code
_entity_poly.pdbx_strand_id
1 'polypeptide(L)'
;MKRFSEAIRSEILLFDGSMGALLSRMGHATPCPDELAVTLPDVIRGIHQGYLGAGANVLLSDTFGATEMTLRHKKRAGMGEKITAAAVRLAREVAGTRALAAVDMGPTSAFLYPTGEAMPGDFYKTFFDQARCAKENGADLAVIETQTDLGEARLACLAARAAGLETAVSFTFGRTTGRTLTGSPAECCAVALDAAGATALGLNCSPSPEDMLGLLHAMRSVSALPVVVQPNAGMPETAPDGSTFYPYSPEKMYECVRALLHAGASAIGGCCGTTFDHIRALKSLAGGPVPAPAQDGQARLCSRRDCATVDAALETVADLSDPEDAYDLEGDETAVRLDLRGLAPDEAAERTLDASAATRLPLILRADDADALRAALLACPGRPAADIPAALRPIADEFGAFPLA
;
A
#
# COMPACT_ATOMS: atom_id res chain seq x y z
N MET A 1 -3.32 -14.07 20.58
CA MET A 1 -4.09 -13.22 19.66
C MET A 1 -4.04 -13.87 18.29
N LYS A 2 -5.11 -13.78 17.48
CA LYS A 2 -5.11 -14.26 16.07
C LYS A 2 -4.07 -13.47 15.27
N ARG A 3 -3.50 -14.09 14.23
CA ARG A 3 -2.70 -13.37 13.23
C ARG A 3 -3.62 -12.41 12.45
N PHE A 4 -3.05 -11.38 11.84
CA PHE A 4 -3.84 -10.42 11.07
C PHE A 4 -4.65 -11.08 9.95
N SER A 5 -4.04 -12.00 9.20
CA SER A 5 -4.69 -12.77 8.13
C SER A 5 -5.88 -13.61 8.61
N GLU A 6 -5.85 -14.12 9.84
CA GLU A 6 -6.95 -14.85 10.45
C GLU A 6 -8.04 -13.91 10.96
N ALA A 7 -7.62 -12.82 11.61
CA ALA A 7 -8.54 -11.85 12.20
C ALA A 7 -9.39 -11.14 11.14
N ILE A 8 -8.76 -10.58 10.10
CA ILE A 8 -9.43 -9.81 9.03
C ILE A 8 -10.39 -10.65 8.18
N ARG A 9 -10.22 -11.98 8.16
CA ARG A 9 -11.11 -12.92 7.49
C ARG A 9 -12.23 -13.43 8.38
N SER A 10 -12.13 -13.27 9.70
CA SER A 10 -13.11 -13.79 10.65
C SER A 10 -14.08 -12.73 11.16
N GLU A 11 -13.66 -11.48 11.23
CA GLU A 11 -14.48 -10.39 11.79
C GLU A 11 -14.05 -9.03 11.22
N ILE A 12 -14.95 -8.07 11.20
CA ILE A 12 -14.66 -6.68 10.81
C ILE A 12 -13.75 -6.07 11.86
N LEU A 13 -12.52 -5.71 11.46
CA LEU A 13 -11.55 -5.05 12.33
C LEU A 13 -11.78 -3.53 12.36
N LEU A 14 -11.47 -2.91 13.50
CA LEU A 14 -11.48 -1.46 13.70
C LEU A 14 -10.05 -0.96 13.88
N PHE A 15 -9.53 -0.29 12.86
CA PHE A 15 -8.28 0.43 12.92
C PHE A 15 -8.45 1.72 13.72
N ASP A 16 -7.35 2.28 14.18
CA ASP A 16 -7.33 3.58 14.84
C ASP A 16 -7.57 4.74 13.86
N GLY A 17 -7.23 5.95 14.25
CA GLY A 17 -7.43 7.17 13.48
C GLY A 17 -6.17 8.03 13.43
N SER A 18 -6.33 9.29 13.03
CA SER A 18 -5.24 10.20 12.75
C SER A 18 -4.34 10.49 13.96
N MET A 19 -3.08 10.08 13.89
CA MET A 19 -2.03 10.49 14.84
C MET A 19 -1.75 11.99 14.69
N GLY A 20 -1.47 12.46 13.48
CA GLY A 20 -1.08 13.84 13.21
C GLY A 20 -2.13 14.88 13.58
N ALA A 21 -3.43 14.59 13.38
CA ALA A 21 -4.50 15.51 13.79
C ALA A 21 -4.57 15.68 15.30
N LEU A 22 -4.38 14.60 16.07
CA LEU A 22 -4.37 14.68 17.53
C LEU A 22 -3.13 15.40 18.04
N LEU A 23 -1.95 15.09 17.51
CA LEU A 23 -0.71 15.79 17.86
C LEU A 23 -0.85 17.32 17.63
N SER A 24 -1.39 17.72 16.48
CA SER A 24 -1.64 19.14 16.18
C SER A 24 -2.61 19.79 17.17
N ARG A 25 -3.73 19.12 17.50
CA ARG A 25 -4.71 19.60 18.49
C ARG A 25 -4.13 19.71 19.92
N MET A 26 -3.17 18.85 20.26
CA MET A 26 -2.47 18.86 21.54
C MET A 26 -1.31 19.88 21.59
N GLY A 27 -1.07 20.64 20.51
CA GLY A 27 -0.01 21.64 20.42
C GLY A 27 1.38 21.06 20.10
N HIS A 28 1.45 19.82 19.59
CA HIS A 28 2.69 19.14 19.21
C HIS A 28 2.93 19.09 17.70
N ALA A 29 2.40 20.05 16.94
CA ALA A 29 2.67 20.17 15.51
C ALA A 29 4.17 20.36 15.24
N THR A 30 4.77 19.50 14.40
CA THR A 30 6.20 19.50 14.07
C THR A 30 6.42 19.02 12.64
N PRO A 31 7.51 19.43 11.96
CA PRO A 31 7.85 18.91 10.63
C PRO A 31 8.17 17.41 10.58
N CYS A 32 8.50 16.79 11.72
CA CYS A 32 8.78 15.38 11.83
C CYS A 32 8.03 14.79 13.05
N PRO A 33 6.72 14.52 12.92
CA PRO A 33 5.93 13.93 14.02
C PRO A 33 6.51 12.62 14.53
N ASP A 34 7.01 11.79 13.64
CA ASP A 34 7.60 10.48 13.94
C ASP A 34 8.69 10.54 15.05
N GLU A 35 9.42 11.69 15.16
CA GLU A 35 10.45 11.89 16.20
C GLU A 35 9.86 12.00 17.61
N LEU A 36 8.55 12.27 17.72
CA LEU A 36 7.86 12.40 19.01
C LEU A 36 7.79 11.08 19.76
N ALA A 37 7.81 9.96 19.08
CA ALA A 37 7.93 8.64 19.71
C ALA A 37 9.21 8.49 20.56
N VAL A 38 10.26 9.26 20.23
CA VAL A 38 11.54 9.28 20.97
C VAL A 38 11.58 10.43 21.98
N THR A 39 11.06 11.60 21.61
CA THR A 39 11.22 12.84 22.41
C THR A 39 10.08 13.08 23.39
N LEU A 40 8.88 12.62 23.07
CA LEU A 40 7.66 12.76 23.89
C LEU A 40 6.87 11.44 23.93
N PRO A 41 7.48 10.32 24.38
CA PRO A 41 6.86 8.98 24.33
C PRO A 41 5.53 8.89 25.07
N ASP A 42 5.34 9.64 26.15
CA ASP A 42 4.09 9.62 26.93
C ASP A 42 2.92 10.24 26.16
N VAL A 43 3.18 11.21 25.28
CA VAL A 43 2.15 11.77 24.39
C VAL A 43 1.68 10.72 23.40
N ILE A 44 2.60 10.05 22.72
CA ILE A 44 2.28 8.98 21.75
C ILE A 44 1.58 7.81 22.44
N ARG A 45 2.07 7.37 23.60
CA ARG A 45 1.41 6.35 24.43
C ARG A 45 -0.03 6.73 24.79
N GLY A 46 -0.24 7.99 25.18
CA GLY A 46 -1.58 8.51 25.51
C GLY A 46 -2.55 8.48 24.33
N ILE A 47 -2.07 8.78 23.11
CA ILE A 47 -2.89 8.69 21.90
C ILE A 47 -3.27 7.24 21.60
N HIS A 48 -2.32 6.31 21.63
CA HIS A 48 -2.64 4.88 21.46
C HIS A 48 -3.64 4.37 22.50
N GLN A 49 -3.48 4.77 23.78
CA GLN A 49 -4.43 4.42 24.85
C GLN A 49 -5.83 4.98 24.57
N GLY A 50 -5.92 6.21 24.05
CA GLY A 50 -7.18 6.84 23.65
C GLY A 50 -7.90 6.08 22.54
N TYR A 51 -7.18 5.66 21.49
CA TYR A 51 -7.75 4.85 20.40
C TYR A 51 -8.14 3.44 20.84
N LEU A 52 -7.30 2.78 21.64
CA LEU A 52 -7.66 1.49 22.22
C LEU A 52 -8.91 1.60 23.12
N GLY A 53 -9.03 2.67 23.92
CA GLY A 53 -10.22 2.98 24.72
C GLY A 53 -11.45 3.30 23.87
N ALA A 54 -11.28 3.89 22.70
CA ALA A 54 -12.34 4.11 21.71
C ALA A 54 -12.82 2.81 21.05
N GLY A 55 -12.04 1.73 21.11
CA GLY A 55 -12.42 0.42 20.61
C GLY A 55 -11.60 -0.09 19.45
N ALA A 56 -10.54 0.63 19.04
CA ALA A 56 -9.62 0.15 18.01
C ALA A 56 -8.98 -1.18 18.42
N ASN A 57 -8.89 -2.12 17.48
CA ASN A 57 -8.22 -3.41 17.65
C ASN A 57 -7.02 -3.60 16.70
N VAL A 58 -6.67 -2.55 15.95
CA VAL A 58 -5.40 -2.37 15.25
C VAL A 58 -4.89 -0.96 15.56
N LEU A 59 -3.67 -0.86 16.10
CA LEU A 59 -3.01 0.41 16.44
C LEU A 59 -1.81 0.61 15.52
N LEU A 60 -1.77 1.73 14.80
CA LEU A 60 -0.66 2.12 13.92
C LEU A 60 0.38 2.88 14.73
N SER A 61 1.65 2.48 14.64
CA SER A 61 2.74 3.22 15.27
C SER A 61 2.96 4.58 14.60
N ASP A 62 3.53 5.55 15.33
CA ASP A 62 3.87 6.86 14.78
C ASP A 62 5.16 6.78 13.93
N THR A 63 5.04 6.15 12.73
CA THR A 63 6.18 5.83 11.85
C THR A 63 5.91 6.08 10.36
N PHE A 64 4.82 6.77 10.03
CA PHE A 64 4.43 7.07 8.64
C PHE A 64 5.57 7.64 7.79
N GLY A 65 6.33 8.57 8.33
CA GLY A 65 7.46 9.20 7.65
C GLY A 65 8.83 8.75 8.14
N ALA A 66 8.94 7.56 8.74
CA ALA A 66 10.17 7.11 9.41
C ALA A 66 11.13 6.29 8.51
N THR A 67 10.86 6.16 7.20
CA THR A 67 11.84 5.59 6.27
C THR A 67 13.09 6.48 6.20
N GLU A 68 14.25 5.88 6.02
CA GLU A 68 15.50 6.64 5.91
C GLU A 68 15.48 7.61 4.71
N MET A 69 14.81 7.25 3.60
CA MET A 69 14.62 8.15 2.45
C MET A 69 13.85 9.40 2.85
N THR A 70 12.71 9.25 3.52
CA THR A 70 11.88 10.39 3.99
C THR A 70 12.62 11.22 5.03
N LEU A 71 13.30 10.59 5.98
CA LEU A 71 14.02 11.26 7.05
C LEU A 71 15.20 12.10 6.55
N ARG A 72 15.86 11.70 5.45
CA ARG A 72 16.88 12.54 4.79
C ARG A 72 16.30 13.86 4.31
N HIS A 73 15.13 13.85 3.69
CA HIS A 73 14.43 15.07 3.29
C HIS A 73 14.02 15.95 4.48
N LYS A 74 13.64 15.33 5.60
CA LYS A 74 13.32 16.01 6.85
C LYS A 74 14.57 16.43 7.67
N LYS A 75 15.79 16.24 7.15
CA LYS A 75 17.08 16.49 7.84
C LYS A 75 17.24 15.69 9.16
N ARG A 76 16.77 14.44 9.13
CA ARG A 76 16.80 13.47 10.24
C ARG A 76 17.48 12.16 9.83
N ALA A 77 18.42 12.21 8.89
CA ALA A 77 19.16 11.04 8.41
C ALA A 77 19.79 10.25 9.59
N GLY A 78 19.74 8.93 9.52
CA GLY A 78 20.27 8.03 10.55
C GLY A 78 19.34 7.84 11.76
N MET A 79 18.12 8.39 11.75
CA MET A 79 17.17 8.26 12.85
C MET A 79 16.12 7.16 12.64
N GLY A 80 16.03 6.59 11.44
CA GLY A 80 14.93 5.68 11.03
C GLY A 80 14.77 4.49 11.97
N GLU A 81 15.83 3.77 12.26
CA GLU A 81 15.79 2.61 13.16
C GLU A 81 15.38 3.01 14.60
N LYS A 82 15.96 4.10 15.12
CA LYS A 82 15.65 4.58 16.46
C LYS A 82 14.17 4.99 16.62
N ILE A 83 13.65 5.73 15.64
CA ILE A 83 12.25 6.18 15.62
C ILE A 83 11.32 4.97 15.50
N THR A 84 11.55 4.10 14.51
CA THR A 84 10.73 2.92 14.26
C THR A 84 10.68 2.01 15.48
N ALA A 85 11.84 1.72 16.09
CA ALA A 85 11.91 0.88 17.28
C ALA A 85 11.12 1.48 18.46
N ALA A 86 11.25 2.79 18.71
CA ALA A 86 10.55 3.45 19.81
C ALA A 86 9.04 3.46 19.59
N ALA A 87 8.58 3.87 18.40
CA ALA A 87 7.16 3.98 18.08
C ALA A 87 6.45 2.62 18.10
N VAL A 88 7.06 1.59 17.49
CA VAL A 88 6.48 0.24 17.49
C VAL A 88 6.39 -0.35 18.89
N ARG A 89 7.40 -0.16 19.75
CA ARG A 89 7.34 -0.60 21.14
C ARG A 89 6.20 0.07 21.91
N LEU A 90 5.97 1.37 21.70
CA LEU A 90 4.85 2.08 22.34
C LEU A 90 3.50 1.53 21.90
N ALA A 91 3.30 1.34 20.59
CA ALA A 91 2.09 0.74 20.06
C ALA A 91 1.89 -0.69 20.60
N ARG A 92 2.94 -1.52 20.62
CA ARG A 92 2.90 -2.89 21.15
C ARG A 92 2.61 -2.94 22.65
N GLU A 93 3.22 -2.06 23.44
CA GLU A 93 2.99 -1.94 24.89
C GLU A 93 1.50 -1.67 25.17
N VAL A 94 0.93 -0.68 24.48
CA VAL A 94 -0.48 -0.29 24.68
C VAL A 94 -1.43 -1.36 24.15
N ALA A 95 -1.16 -1.93 22.98
CA ALA A 95 -1.98 -2.98 22.38
C ALA A 95 -2.08 -4.21 23.27
N GLY A 96 -0.98 -4.62 23.92
CA GLY A 96 -0.94 -5.81 24.81
C GLY A 96 -1.48 -7.04 24.08
N THR A 97 -2.49 -7.68 24.63
CA THR A 97 -3.23 -8.81 24.02
C THR A 97 -4.58 -8.41 23.44
N ARG A 98 -4.92 -7.11 23.48
CA ARG A 98 -6.25 -6.59 23.10
C ARG A 98 -6.32 -6.07 21.66
N ALA A 99 -5.18 -5.70 21.08
CA ALA A 99 -5.10 -5.16 19.74
C ALA A 99 -3.83 -5.64 19.02
N LEU A 100 -3.82 -5.60 17.70
CA LEU A 100 -2.64 -5.75 16.87
C LEU A 100 -1.85 -4.44 16.86
N ALA A 101 -0.51 -4.53 16.89
CA ALA A 101 0.38 -3.40 16.71
C ALA A 101 0.93 -3.43 15.29
N ALA A 102 0.66 -2.39 14.51
CA ALA A 102 1.11 -2.25 13.14
C ALA A 102 2.26 -1.25 13.03
N VAL A 103 3.27 -1.56 12.21
CA VAL A 103 4.15 -0.49 11.71
C VAL A 103 3.42 0.26 10.62
N ASP A 104 3.36 1.58 10.73
CA ASP A 104 2.81 2.47 9.72
C ASP A 104 3.90 2.90 8.74
N MET A 105 3.69 2.65 7.45
CA MET A 105 4.67 2.87 6.38
C MET A 105 4.05 3.74 5.27
N GLY A 106 4.30 5.04 5.33
CA GLY A 106 3.88 5.98 4.30
C GLY A 106 4.81 5.99 3.07
N PRO A 107 4.44 6.74 2.00
CA PRO A 107 5.29 6.91 0.84
C PRO A 107 6.58 7.68 1.18
N THR A 108 7.64 7.41 0.43
CA THR A 108 8.98 7.99 0.67
C THR A 108 9.10 9.45 0.24
N SER A 109 8.11 10.01 -0.48
CA SER A 109 8.16 11.32 -1.13
C SER A 109 9.22 11.43 -2.24
N ALA A 110 9.82 10.33 -2.65
CA ALA A 110 10.67 10.23 -3.83
C ALA A 110 9.85 9.64 -5.00
N PHE A 111 10.38 9.79 -6.21
CA PHE A 111 9.81 9.15 -7.40
C PHE A 111 10.78 8.12 -7.96
N LEU A 112 10.22 6.99 -8.41
CA LEU A 112 10.98 5.96 -9.12
C LEU A 112 11.45 6.48 -10.48
N TYR A 113 12.62 5.98 -10.92
CA TYR A 113 13.07 6.16 -12.30
C TYR A 113 11.99 5.65 -13.29
N PRO A 114 11.79 6.29 -14.48
CA PRO A 114 12.47 7.49 -14.97
C PRO A 114 11.84 8.82 -14.50
N THR A 115 10.77 8.80 -13.72
CA THR A 115 10.13 10.04 -13.23
C THR A 115 11.01 10.75 -12.19
N GLY A 116 11.73 10.00 -11.37
CA GLY A 116 12.74 10.45 -10.43
C GLY A 116 14.08 9.79 -10.69
N GLU A 117 15.01 9.91 -9.72
CA GLU A 117 16.37 9.37 -9.82
C GLU A 117 16.56 8.05 -9.05
N ALA A 118 15.63 7.70 -8.15
CA ALA A 118 15.79 6.56 -7.26
C ALA A 118 15.40 5.24 -7.97
N MET A 119 16.23 4.22 -7.78
CA MET A 119 16.04 2.90 -8.38
C MET A 119 15.15 2.01 -7.48
N PRO A 120 14.49 0.98 -8.02
CA PRO A 120 13.65 0.05 -7.26
C PRO A 120 14.35 -0.56 -6.04
N GLY A 121 15.64 -0.86 -6.16
CA GLY A 121 16.47 -1.39 -5.07
C GLY A 121 16.58 -0.45 -3.86
N ASP A 122 16.61 0.87 -4.09
CA ASP A 122 16.67 1.87 -3.01
C ASP A 122 15.36 1.90 -2.21
N PHE A 123 14.23 1.85 -2.91
CA PHE A 123 12.90 1.76 -2.29
C PHE A 123 12.74 0.46 -1.52
N TYR A 124 13.05 -0.67 -2.15
CA TYR A 124 12.98 -1.97 -1.49
C TYR A 124 13.82 -2.00 -0.22
N LYS A 125 15.06 -1.52 -0.29
CA LYS A 125 15.97 -1.50 0.86
C LYS A 125 15.45 -0.63 1.99
N THR A 126 14.98 0.59 1.71
CA THR A 126 14.51 1.51 2.77
C THR A 126 13.27 0.97 3.48
N PHE A 127 12.34 0.32 2.76
CA PHE A 127 11.16 -0.32 3.33
C PHE A 127 11.51 -1.61 4.08
N PHE A 128 12.45 -2.40 3.56
CA PHE A 128 12.92 -3.62 4.23
C PHE A 128 13.58 -3.29 5.58
N ASP A 129 14.44 -2.29 5.64
CA ASP A 129 15.10 -1.88 6.87
C ASP A 129 14.09 -1.40 7.93
N GLN A 130 13.08 -0.62 7.53
CA GLN A 130 11.99 -0.19 8.42
C GLN A 130 11.15 -1.38 8.91
N ALA A 131 10.72 -2.25 8.00
CA ALA A 131 9.90 -3.41 8.31
C ALA A 131 10.63 -4.43 9.21
N ARG A 132 11.91 -4.70 8.93
CA ARG A 132 12.76 -5.56 9.74
C ARG A 132 12.88 -5.02 11.16
N CYS A 133 13.24 -3.74 11.30
CA CYS A 133 13.30 -3.07 12.60
C CYS A 133 11.96 -3.17 13.34
N ALA A 134 10.85 -2.93 12.66
CA ALA A 134 9.52 -3.03 13.24
C ALA A 134 9.19 -4.45 13.72
N LYS A 135 9.50 -5.48 12.92
CA LYS A 135 9.33 -6.89 13.28
C LYS A 135 10.10 -7.25 14.54
N GLU A 136 11.36 -6.86 14.61
CA GLU A 136 12.25 -7.10 15.76
C GLU A 136 11.74 -6.40 17.04
N ASN A 137 10.94 -5.33 16.90
CA ASN A 137 10.39 -4.56 18.02
C ASN A 137 8.91 -4.85 18.32
N GLY A 138 8.34 -5.90 17.69
CA GLY A 138 7.07 -6.48 18.09
C GLY A 138 5.87 -6.04 17.24
N ALA A 139 6.07 -5.54 16.03
CA ALA A 139 4.99 -5.34 15.08
C ALA A 139 4.37 -6.69 14.66
N ASP A 140 3.05 -6.76 14.62
CA ASP A 140 2.29 -7.92 14.15
C ASP A 140 2.11 -7.89 12.62
N LEU A 141 1.99 -6.68 12.04
CA LEU A 141 1.80 -6.45 10.61
C LEU A 141 2.42 -5.10 10.18
N ALA A 142 2.53 -4.91 8.86
CA ALA A 142 2.81 -3.61 8.25
C ALA A 142 1.52 -3.04 7.62
N VAL A 143 1.20 -1.79 7.90
CA VAL A 143 0.20 -1.00 7.19
C VAL A 143 0.96 -0.04 6.30
N ILE A 144 0.92 -0.30 5.00
CA ILE A 144 1.55 0.50 3.95
C ILE A 144 0.46 1.40 3.39
N GLU A 145 0.40 2.65 3.86
CA GLU A 145 -0.77 3.48 3.61
C GLU A 145 -0.48 4.74 2.78
N THR A 146 -1.57 5.34 2.27
CA THR A 146 -1.55 6.58 1.50
C THR A 146 -0.67 6.51 0.26
N GLN A 147 -0.54 5.32 -0.32
CA GLN A 147 0.32 5.12 -1.47
C GLN A 147 -0.23 5.83 -2.71
N THR A 148 0.65 6.47 -3.44
CA THR A 148 0.32 7.28 -4.63
C THR A 148 0.95 6.74 -5.91
N ASP A 149 1.87 5.78 -5.78
CA ASP A 149 2.54 5.07 -6.87
C ASP A 149 2.45 3.56 -6.68
N LEU A 150 2.01 2.84 -7.73
CA LEU A 150 1.85 1.39 -7.66
C LEU A 150 3.20 0.65 -7.52
N GLY A 151 4.24 1.14 -8.19
CA GLY A 151 5.58 0.54 -8.11
C GLY A 151 6.15 0.65 -6.70
N GLU A 152 6.08 1.84 -6.10
CA GLU A 152 6.49 2.06 -4.71
C GLU A 152 5.71 1.18 -3.72
N ALA A 153 4.38 1.15 -3.84
CA ALA A 153 3.53 0.31 -2.99
C ALA A 153 3.86 -1.18 -3.08
N ARG A 154 4.14 -1.66 -4.30
CA ARG A 154 4.54 -3.04 -4.55
C ARG A 154 5.90 -3.36 -3.92
N LEU A 155 6.88 -2.48 -4.07
CA LEU A 155 8.21 -2.62 -3.45
C LEU A 155 8.10 -2.66 -1.92
N ALA A 156 7.30 -1.78 -1.32
CA ALA A 156 7.05 -1.77 0.12
C ALA A 156 6.39 -3.07 0.60
N CYS A 157 5.41 -3.60 -0.15
CA CYS A 157 4.75 -4.87 0.13
C CYS A 157 5.74 -6.04 0.11
N LEU A 158 6.52 -6.17 -0.96
CA LEU A 158 7.54 -7.22 -1.10
C LEU A 158 8.58 -7.14 0.03
N ALA A 159 9.05 -5.93 0.35
CA ALA A 159 10.03 -5.68 1.41
C ALA A 159 9.49 -6.06 2.81
N ALA A 160 8.27 -5.64 3.14
CA ALA A 160 7.65 -5.96 4.43
C ALA A 160 7.39 -7.47 4.57
N ARG A 161 6.97 -8.15 3.50
CA ARG A 161 6.82 -9.61 3.48
C ARG A 161 8.16 -10.34 3.67
N ALA A 162 9.22 -9.88 2.99
CA ALA A 162 10.55 -10.44 3.16
C ALA A 162 11.09 -10.26 4.59
N ALA A 163 10.67 -9.19 5.29
CA ALA A 163 10.94 -8.98 6.72
C ALA A 163 10.06 -9.84 7.65
N GLY A 164 9.13 -10.64 7.09
CA GLY A 164 8.26 -11.56 7.85
C GLY A 164 7.03 -10.91 8.47
N LEU A 165 6.55 -9.81 7.90
CA LEU A 165 5.30 -9.14 8.28
C LEU A 165 4.16 -9.48 7.31
N GLU A 166 2.95 -9.67 7.82
CA GLU A 166 1.72 -9.60 7.04
C GLU A 166 1.45 -8.15 6.66
N THR A 167 0.82 -7.89 5.50
CA THR A 167 0.69 -6.51 4.97
C THR A 167 -0.76 -6.13 4.69
N ALA A 168 -1.14 -4.90 5.04
CA ALA A 168 -2.29 -4.21 4.49
C ALA A 168 -1.77 -3.03 3.65
N VAL A 169 -2.14 -2.97 2.37
CA VAL A 169 -1.62 -1.95 1.45
C VAL A 169 -2.76 -1.08 0.94
N SER A 170 -2.73 0.21 1.27
CA SER A 170 -3.79 1.15 0.92
C SER A 170 -3.29 2.31 0.05
N PHE A 171 -4.20 2.75 -0.82
CA PHE A 171 -3.94 3.82 -1.78
C PHE A 171 -4.83 5.02 -1.55
N THR A 172 -4.33 6.19 -1.94
CA THR A 172 -5.14 7.40 -2.11
C THR A 172 -5.35 7.67 -3.59
N PHE A 173 -6.59 8.07 -3.95
CA PHE A 173 -7.00 8.31 -5.33
C PHE A 173 -7.48 9.74 -5.51
N GLY A 174 -7.20 10.32 -6.67
CA GLY A 174 -7.68 11.64 -7.03
C GLY A 174 -9.19 11.63 -7.30
N ARG A 175 -9.91 12.62 -6.74
CA ARG A 175 -11.37 12.72 -6.84
C ARG A 175 -11.88 12.75 -8.29
N THR A 176 -11.24 13.54 -9.14
CA THR A 176 -11.67 13.73 -10.53
C THR A 176 -11.25 12.58 -11.43
N THR A 177 -10.08 11.98 -11.14
CA THR A 177 -9.49 10.96 -12.01
C THR A 177 -9.86 9.54 -11.63
N GLY A 178 -10.20 9.28 -10.35
CA GLY A 178 -10.35 7.94 -9.81
C GLY A 178 -9.06 7.10 -9.89
N ARG A 179 -7.90 7.77 -10.04
CA ARG A 179 -6.59 7.15 -10.20
C ARG A 179 -5.63 7.65 -9.14
N THR A 180 -4.57 6.89 -8.87
CA THR A 180 -3.46 7.35 -8.04
C THR A 180 -2.76 8.55 -8.70
N LEU A 181 -1.85 9.21 -7.98
CA LEU A 181 -1.08 10.34 -8.52
C LEU A 181 -0.32 9.98 -9.80
N THR A 182 0.22 8.77 -9.88
CA THR A 182 0.96 8.28 -11.05
C THR A 182 0.08 7.60 -12.10
N GLY A 183 -1.25 7.64 -11.93
CA GLY A 183 -2.24 7.27 -12.93
C GLY A 183 -2.75 5.82 -12.86
N SER A 184 -2.46 5.07 -11.80
CA SER A 184 -2.93 3.69 -11.66
C SER A 184 -4.41 3.64 -11.24
N PRO A 185 -5.27 2.85 -11.93
CA PRO A 185 -6.63 2.57 -11.50
C PRO A 185 -6.65 1.56 -10.34
N ALA A 186 -7.76 1.49 -9.63
CA ALA A 186 -7.93 0.63 -8.48
C ALA A 186 -7.76 -0.86 -8.80
N GLU A 187 -8.16 -1.30 -9.99
CA GLU A 187 -8.02 -2.67 -10.47
C GLU A 187 -6.54 -3.07 -10.62
N CYS A 188 -5.70 -2.20 -11.22
CA CYS A 188 -4.26 -2.47 -11.33
C CYS A 188 -3.60 -2.56 -9.96
N CYS A 189 -3.97 -1.65 -9.04
CA CYS A 189 -3.49 -1.69 -7.66
C CYS A 189 -3.86 -3.03 -6.98
N ALA A 190 -5.10 -3.47 -7.14
CA ALA A 190 -5.57 -4.72 -6.55
C ALA A 190 -4.87 -5.95 -7.14
N VAL A 191 -4.77 -6.06 -8.47
CA VAL A 191 -4.13 -7.21 -9.15
C VAL A 191 -2.65 -7.31 -8.81
N ALA A 192 -1.92 -6.18 -8.84
CA ALA A 192 -0.48 -6.20 -8.57
C ALA A 192 -0.17 -6.53 -7.10
N LEU A 193 -0.93 -5.99 -6.14
CA LEU A 193 -0.69 -6.23 -4.72
C LEU A 193 -1.18 -7.60 -4.25
N ASP A 194 -2.29 -8.13 -4.81
CA ASP A 194 -2.73 -9.51 -4.57
C ASP A 194 -1.64 -10.48 -5.03
N ALA A 195 -1.13 -10.31 -6.25
CA ALA A 195 -0.03 -11.11 -6.79
C ALA A 195 1.27 -10.94 -5.98
N ALA A 196 1.61 -9.72 -5.52
CA ALA A 196 2.74 -9.47 -4.63
C ALA A 196 2.55 -10.09 -3.23
N GLY A 197 1.40 -10.70 -2.94
CA GLY A 197 1.09 -11.42 -1.70
C GLY A 197 0.72 -10.52 -0.53
N ALA A 198 0.09 -9.38 -0.78
CA ALA A 198 -0.54 -8.61 0.28
C ALA A 198 -1.57 -9.46 1.03
N THR A 199 -1.75 -9.21 2.31
CA THR A 199 -2.78 -9.87 3.14
C THR A 199 -4.12 -9.19 3.00
N ALA A 200 -4.11 -7.87 2.83
CA ALA A 200 -5.29 -7.04 2.57
C ALA A 200 -4.94 -5.86 1.66
N LEU A 201 -5.92 -5.41 0.90
CA LEU A 201 -5.89 -4.15 0.16
C LEU A 201 -6.54 -3.05 0.99
N GLY A 202 -6.40 -1.78 0.57
CA GLY A 202 -7.05 -0.70 1.29
C GLY A 202 -7.24 0.58 0.48
N LEU A 203 -8.10 1.43 1.04
CA LEU A 203 -8.40 2.78 0.59
C LEU A 203 -8.31 3.72 1.78
N ASN A 204 -7.44 4.71 1.73
CA ASN A 204 -7.35 5.71 2.78
C ASN A 204 -7.08 7.10 2.21
N CYS A 205 -7.27 8.12 3.02
CA CYS A 205 -6.95 9.50 2.69
C CYS A 205 -7.49 9.99 1.32
N SER A 206 -8.42 9.28 0.70
CA SER A 206 -9.10 9.68 -0.54
C SER A 206 -10.09 10.82 -0.28
N PRO A 207 -10.51 11.55 -1.33
CA PRO A 207 -11.18 12.84 -1.15
C PRO A 207 -12.42 12.81 -0.26
N SER A 208 -13.32 11.85 -0.45
CA SER A 208 -14.48 11.67 0.43
C SER A 208 -14.80 10.18 0.63
N PRO A 209 -15.51 9.82 1.71
CA PRO A 209 -15.97 8.45 1.89
C PRO A 209 -16.89 7.97 0.76
N GLU A 210 -17.68 8.86 0.19
CA GLU A 210 -18.59 8.55 -0.92
C GLU A 210 -17.82 8.20 -2.21
N ASP A 211 -16.71 8.89 -2.47
CA ASP A 211 -15.85 8.62 -3.63
C ASP A 211 -15.18 7.22 -3.54
N MET A 212 -15.04 6.68 -2.32
CA MET A 212 -14.45 5.36 -2.11
C MET A 212 -15.35 4.19 -2.56
N LEU A 213 -16.66 4.36 -2.70
CA LEU A 213 -17.59 3.27 -3.07
C LEU A 213 -17.23 2.64 -4.41
N GLY A 214 -17.01 3.47 -5.44
CA GLY A 214 -16.63 2.99 -6.77
C GLY A 214 -15.28 2.29 -6.78
N LEU A 215 -14.30 2.85 -6.05
CA LEU A 215 -12.95 2.28 -5.91
C LEU A 215 -12.98 0.93 -5.19
N LEU A 216 -13.77 0.81 -4.11
CA LEU A 216 -13.97 -0.44 -3.38
C LEU A 216 -14.55 -1.54 -4.29
N HIS A 217 -15.58 -1.21 -5.07
CA HIS A 217 -16.15 -2.15 -6.04
C HIS A 217 -15.12 -2.58 -7.09
N ALA A 218 -14.35 -1.64 -7.64
CA ALA A 218 -13.31 -1.91 -8.63
C ALA A 218 -12.23 -2.87 -8.08
N MET A 219 -11.72 -2.65 -6.86
CA MET A 219 -10.77 -3.57 -6.24
C MET A 219 -11.35 -4.97 -6.03
N ARG A 220 -12.58 -5.03 -5.50
CA ARG A 220 -13.26 -6.31 -5.19
C ARG A 220 -13.67 -7.11 -6.42
N SER A 221 -13.82 -6.47 -7.58
CA SER A 221 -14.15 -7.17 -8.83
C SER A 221 -13.00 -8.02 -9.38
N VAL A 222 -11.76 -7.73 -8.99
CA VAL A 222 -10.56 -8.37 -9.54
C VAL A 222 -9.69 -9.09 -8.50
N SER A 223 -9.97 -8.92 -7.19
CA SER A 223 -9.23 -9.56 -6.10
C SER A 223 -10.16 -10.11 -5.02
N ALA A 224 -9.78 -11.27 -4.44
CA ALA A 224 -10.46 -11.89 -3.30
C ALA A 224 -9.95 -11.38 -1.94
N LEU A 225 -8.95 -10.51 -1.92
CA LEU A 225 -8.39 -10.00 -0.69
C LEU A 225 -9.39 -9.14 0.09
N PRO A 226 -9.36 -9.20 1.43
CA PRO A 226 -10.08 -8.25 2.26
C PRO A 226 -9.68 -6.81 1.95
N VAL A 227 -10.62 -5.86 2.05
CA VAL A 227 -10.35 -4.44 1.81
C VAL A 227 -10.57 -3.63 3.08
N VAL A 228 -9.55 -2.90 3.51
CA VAL A 228 -9.54 -1.94 4.62
C VAL A 228 -9.97 -0.57 4.10
N VAL A 229 -10.87 0.12 4.79
CA VAL A 229 -11.27 1.49 4.44
C VAL A 229 -11.04 2.43 5.62
N GLN A 230 -10.23 3.48 5.39
CA GLN A 230 -9.88 4.49 6.40
C GLN A 230 -10.11 5.90 5.80
N PRO A 231 -11.38 6.36 5.69
CA PRO A 231 -11.68 7.67 5.13
C PRO A 231 -11.24 8.80 6.07
N ASN A 232 -11.05 9.98 5.48
CA ASN A 232 -10.92 11.23 6.23
C ASN A 232 -12.26 11.60 6.91
N ALA A 233 -12.20 12.46 7.91
CA ALA A 233 -13.40 13.06 8.51
C ALA A 233 -14.02 14.15 7.57
N GLY A 234 -14.29 13.78 6.32
CA GLY A 234 -14.71 14.64 5.23
C GLY A 234 -13.54 15.27 4.46
N MET A 235 -13.86 16.14 3.50
CA MET A 235 -12.85 16.91 2.77
C MET A 235 -12.22 17.98 3.67
N PRO A 236 -10.89 18.20 3.57
CA PRO A 236 -10.27 19.28 4.30
C PRO A 236 -10.81 20.64 3.80
N GLU A 237 -11.18 21.50 4.74
CA GLU A 237 -11.63 22.86 4.50
C GLU A 237 -10.70 23.85 5.21
N THR A 238 -10.60 25.06 4.66
CA THR A 238 -9.79 26.13 5.28
C THR A 238 -10.71 27.05 6.09
N ALA A 239 -10.43 27.17 7.38
CA ALA A 239 -11.12 28.10 8.26
C ALA A 239 -10.70 29.56 8.00
N PRO A 240 -11.48 30.56 8.46
CA PRO A 240 -11.16 31.97 8.26
C PRO A 240 -9.78 32.42 8.82
N ASP A 241 -9.25 31.71 9.80
CA ASP A 241 -7.92 31.92 10.39
C ASP A 241 -6.78 31.23 9.61
N GLY A 242 -7.11 30.56 8.48
CA GLY A 242 -6.15 29.83 7.65
C GLY A 242 -5.85 28.42 8.13
N SER A 243 -6.44 27.96 9.24
CA SER A 243 -6.28 26.58 9.71
C SER A 243 -7.08 25.59 8.87
N THR A 244 -6.60 24.35 8.79
CA THR A 244 -7.32 23.25 8.12
C THR A 244 -8.19 22.51 9.12
N PHE A 245 -9.46 22.30 8.78
CA PHE A 245 -10.36 21.46 9.55
C PHE A 245 -11.07 20.44 8.65
N TYR A 246 -11.66 19.41 9.28
CA TYR A 246 -12.42 18.36 8.62
C TYR A 246 -13.86 18.40 9.12
N PRO A 247 -14.85 18.55 8.20
CA PRO A 247 -16.22 18.94 8.60
C PRO A 247 -17.12 17.80 9.09
N TYR A 248 -16.71 16.53 8.93
CA TYR A 248 -17.58 15.42 9.33
C TYR A 248 -17.57 15.20 10.84
N SER A 249 -18.76 15.14 11.40
CA SER A 249 -18.96 14.69 12.78
C SER A 249 -18.80 13.17 12.90
N PRO A 250 -18.63 12.61 14.12
CA PRO A 250 -18.63 11.17 14.35
C PRO A 250 -19.85 10.45 13.76
N GLU A 251 -21.04 11.07 13.84
CA GLU A 251 -22.30 10.51 13.32
C GLU A 251 -22.27 10.45 11.77
N LYS A 252 -21.84 11.54 11.12
CA LYS A 252 -21.72 11.57 9.65
C LYS A 252 -20.71 10.54 9.18
N MET A 253 -19.56 10.43 9.88
CA MET A 253 -18.53 9.43 9.59
C MET A 253 -19.09 8.01 9.72
N TYR A 254 -19.88 7.73 10.78
CA TYR A 254 -20.54 6.44 10.98
C TYR A 254 -21.42 6.05 9.80
N GLU A 255 -22.26 6.97 9.31
CA GLU A 255 -23.16 6.68 8.17
C GLU A 255 -22.36 6.37 6.89
N CYS A 256 -21.30 7.11 6.62
CA CYS A 256 -20.43 6.89 5.46
C CYS A 256 -19.71 5.53 5.54
N VAL A 257 -19.12 5.21 6.69
CA VAL A 257 -18.40 3.94 6.89
C VAL A 257 -19.34 2.75 6.87
N ARG A 258 -20.57 2.89 7.40
CA ARG A 258 -21.61 1.88 7.30
C ARG A 258 -21.96 1.55 5.85
N ALA A 259 -22.03 2.56 4.97
CA ALA A 259 -22.26 2.36 3.53
C ALA A 259 -21.10 1.59 2.88
N LEU A 260 -19.84 1.91 3.23
CA LEU A 260 -18.66 1.19 2.75
C LEU A 260 -18.64 -0.28 3.21
N LEU A 261 -19.05 -0.57 4.46
CA LEU A 261 -19.24 -1.95 4.93
C LEU A 261 -20.29 -2.72 4.12
N HIS A 262 -21.45 -2.10 3.83
CA HIS A 262 -22.47 -2.71 2.99
C HIS A 262 -21.97 -2.94 1.55
N ALA A 263 -21.07 -2.09 1.05
CA ALA A 263 -20.42 -2.28 -0.25
C ALA A 263 -19.30 -3.34 -0.22
N GLY A 264 -18.96 -3.87 0.97
CA GLY A 264 -18.07 -5.01 1.11
C GLY A 264 -16.69 -4.72 1.68
N ALA A 265 -16.48 -3.63 2.40
CA ALA A 265 -15.27 -3.44 3.19
C ALA A 265 -15.15 -4.50 4.28
N SER A 266 -13.93 -4.96 4.57
CA SER A 266 -13.63 -6.03 5.54
C SER A 266 -13.04 -5.51 6.84
N ALA A 267 -12.53 -4.28 6.84
CA ALA A 267 -12.07 -3.57 8.02
C ALA A 267 -12.28 -2.07 7.82
N ILE A 268 -12.41 -1.35 8.93
CA ILE A 268 -12.75 0.06 8.97
C ILE A 268 -11.82 0.82 9.89
N GLY A 269 -11.70 2.12 9.72
CA GLY A 269 -10.91 2.99 10.58
C GLY A 269 -11.08 4.45 10.18
N GLY A 270 -10.14 5.27 10.57
CA GLY A 270 -10.10 6.68 10.19
C GLY A 270 -8.73 7.13 9.70
N CYS A 271 -8.70 8.15 8.85
CA CYS A 271 -7.48 8.83 8.44
C CYS A 271 -7.54 10.30 8.85
N CYS A 272 -7.13 11.24 8.02
CA CYS A 272 -7.01 12.64 8.37
C CYS A 272 -8.26 13.25 9.02
N GLY A 273 -8.06 14.05 10.06
CA GLY A 273 -9.13 14.74 10.79
C GLY A 273 -9.90 13.88 11.81
N THR A 274 -9.75 12.56 11.80
CA THR A 274 -10.46 11.69 12.75
C THR A 274 -9.87 11.77 14.15
N THR A 275 -10.71 11.52 15.15
CA THR A 275 -10.39 11.58 16.58
C THR A 275 -10.90 10.35 17.30
N PHE A 276 -10.63 10.26 18.60
CA PHE A 276 -11.18 9.20 19.47
C PHE A 276 -12.70 9.07 19.37
N ASP A 277 -13.43 10.18 19.21
CA ASP A 277 -14.90 10.16 19.13
C ASP A 277 -15.37 9.57 17.80
N HIS A 278 -14.67 9.84 16.70
CA HIS A 278 -14.94 9.21 15.41
C HIS A 278 -14.75 7.69 15.49
N ILE A 279 -13.62 7.22 16.04
CA ILE A 279 -13.37 5.78 16.18
C ILE A 279 -14.36 5.12 17.16
N ARG A 280 -14.71 5.81 18.24
CA ARG A 280 -15.73 5.33 19.19
C ARG A 280 -17.11 5.16 18.54
N ALA A 281 -17.49 6.07 17.64
CA ALA A 281 -18.73 5.96 16.89
C ALA A 281 -18.73 4.73 15.96
N LEU A 282 -17.58 4.36 15.37
CA LEU A 282 -17.46 3.19 14.51
C LEU A 282 -17.46 1.86 15.24
N LYS A 283 -17.24 1.84 16.57
CA LYS A 283 -17.08 0.62 17.37
C LYS A 283 -18.22 -0.39 17.20
N SER A 284 -19.45 0.08 17.07
CA SER A 284 -20.62 -0.80 16.90
C SER A 284 -20.69 -1.50 15.54
N LEU A 285 -19.89 -1.07 14.57
CA LEU A 285 -19.78 -1.67 13.24
C LEU A 285 -18.73 -2.79 13.19
N ALA A 286 -17.82 -2.83 14.16
CA ALA A 286 -16.76 -3.85 14.25
C ALA A 286 -17.25 -5.16 14.87
N GLY A 287 -16.49 -6.25 14.69
CA GLY A 287 -16.79 -7.58 15.24
C GLY A 287 -17.87 -8.35 14.49
N GLY A 288 -18.51 -7.75 13.49
CA GLY A 288 -19.47 -8.42 12.62
C GLY A 288 -18.83 -9.35 11.60
N PRO A 289 -19.65 -10.11 10.83
CA PRO A 289 -19.15 -11.01 9.79
C PRO A 289 -18.50 -10.24 8.64
N VAL A 290 -17.43 -10.81 8.09
CA VAL A 290 -16.73 -10.24 6.93
C VAL A 290 -17.51 -10.55 5.65
N PRO A 291 -17.59 -9.60 4.69
CA PRO A 291 -18.23 -9.82 3.40
C PRO A 291 -17.52 -10.92 2.59
N ALA A 292 -18.29 -11.72 1.85
CA ALA A 292 -17.75 -12.70 0.92
C ALA A 292 -16.96 -12.01 -0.21
N PRO A 293 -15.91 -12.66 -0.76
CA PRO A 293 -15.23 -12.21 -1.97
C PRO A 293 -16.23 -11.99 -3.13
N ALA A 294 -15.95 -11.02 -4.00
CA ALA A 294 -16.82 -10.67 -5.12
C ALA A 294 -16.11 -10.76 -6.49
N GLN A 295 -14.86 -11.20 -6.53
CA GLN A 295 -14.07 -11.33 -7.76
C GLN A 295 -14.56 -12.49 -8.66
N ASP A 296 -14.29 -12.42 -9.97
CA ASP A 296 -14.74 -13.37 -10.98
C ASP A 296 -13.88 -14.64 -11.13
N GLY A 297 -12.82 -14.79 -10.34
CA GLY A 297 -11.90 -15.95 -10.36
C GLY A 297 -10.89 -15.97 -11.50
N GLN A 298 -10.86 -14.96 -12.35
CA GLN A 298 -9.96 -14.93 -13.50
C GLN A 298 -8.56 -14.43 -13.12
N ALA A 299 -7.52 -15.10 -13.61
CA ALA A 299 -6.16 -14.61 -13.51
C ALA A 299 -5.97 -13.38 -14.41
N ARG A 300 -5.25 -12.37 -13.91
CA ARG A 300 -5.00 -11.13 -14.64
C ARG A 300 -3.54 -10.75 -14.66
N LEU A 301 -3.13 -10.08 -15.73
CA LEU A 301 -1.91 -9.29 -15.81
C LEU A 301 -2.26 -7.82 -15.69
N CYS A 302 -1.33 -7.02 -15.23
CA CYS A 302 -1.48 -5.57 -15.27
C CYS A 302 -0.14 -4.86 -15.45
N SER A 303 -0.21 -3.75 -16.14
CA SER A 303 0.79 -2.70 -16.09
C SER A 303 0.50 -1.73 -14.93
N ARG A 304 1.14 -0.58 -14.93
CA ARG A 304 0.78 0.54 -14.04
C ARG A 304 -0.61 1.11 -14.36
N ARG A 305 -1.10 0.98 -15.60
CA ARG A 305 -2.25 1.73 -16.14
C ARG A 305 -3.40 0.88 -16.63
N ASP A 306 -3.13 -0.32 -17.11
CA ASP A 306 -4.11 -1.20 -17.74
C ASP A 306 -4.06 -2.61 -17.13
N CYS A 307 -5.24 -3.25 -17.03
CA CYS A 307 -5.43 -4.56 -16.43
C CYS A 307 -6.31 -5.42 -17.37
N ALA A 308 -5.87 -6.64 -17.65
CA ALA A 308 -6.59 -7.58 -18.51
C ALA A 308 -6.52 -8.99 -17.95
N THR A 309 -7.47 -9.87 -18.31
CA THR A 309 -7.33 -11.31 -18.05
C THR A 309 -6.13 -11.86 -18.80
N VAL A 310 -5.54 -12.95 -18.30
CA VAL A 310 -4.36 -13.55 -18.95
C VAL A 310 -4.65 -13.89 -20.41
N ASP A 311 -5.80 -14.49 -20.71
CA ASP A 311 -6.16 -14.86 -22.08
C ASP A 311 -6.23 -13.63 -23.00
N ALA A 312 -6.90 -12.55 -22.56
CA ALA A 312 -7.00 -11.32 -23.31
C ALA A 312 -5.64 -10.62 -23.47
N ALA A 313 -4.80 -10.64 -22.43
CA ALA A 313 -3.46 -10.03 -22.49
C ALA A 313 -2.52 -10.80 -23.41
N LEU A 314 -2.76 -12.06 -23.69
CA LEU A 314 -1.93 -12.90 -24.58
C LEU A 314 -2.47 -13.03 -26.00
N GLU A 315 -3.55 -12.30 -26.35
CA GLU A 315 -4.20 -12.40 -27.66
C GLU A 315 -3.30 -11.86 -28.77
N THR A 316 -2.72 -10.68 -28.59
CA THR A 316 -1.79 -10.05 -29.54
C THR A 316 -0.57 -9.52 -28.79
N VAL A 317 0.57 -10.22 -28.92
CA VAL A 317 1.81 -9.89 -28.19
C VAL A 317 2.84 -9.32 -29.15
N ALA A 318 3.30 -8.09 -28.87
CA ALA A 318 4.45 -7.53 -29.56
C ALA A 318 5.76 -7.96 -28.90
N ASP A 319 6.75 -8.35 -29.67
CA ASP A 319 8.11 -8.61 -29.20
C ASP A 319 8.96 -7.33 -29.32
N LEU A 320 9.49 -6.83 -28.22
CA LEU A 320 10.38 -5.67 -28.20
C LEU A 320 11.84 -6.11 -28.15
N SER A 321 12.64 -5.60 -29.10
CA SER A 321 14.10 -5.68 -29.08
C SER A 321 14.69 -4.57 -28.21
N ASP A 322 14.07 -3.38 -28.25
CA ASP A 322 14.41 -2.22 -27.44
C ASP A 322 13.16 -1.67 -26.76
N PRO A 323 13.24 -1.16 -25.50
CA PRO A 323 12.11 -0.52 -24.84
C PRO A 323 11.47 0.63 -25.65
N GLU A 324 12.25 1.36 -26.45
CA GLU A 324 11.78 2.47 -27.28
C GLU A 324 10.84 2.00 -28.41
N ASP A 325 10.96 0.75 -28.87
CA ASP A 325 10.05 0.17 -29.87
C ASP A 325 8.59 0.19 -29.39
N ALA A 326 8.36 0.30 -28.08
CA ALA A 326 7.02 0.40 -27.50
C ALA A 326 6.26 1.69 -27.90
N TYR A 327 6.95 2.71 -28.37
CA TYR A 327 6.31 3.93 -28.89
C TYR A 327 5.73 3.76 -30.29
N ASP A 328 6.21 2.76 -31.04
CA ASP A 328 5.86 2.51 -32.46
C ASP A 328 4.79 1.40 -32.59
N LEU A 329 4.15 0.96 -31.48
CA LEU A 329 3.10 -0.06 -31.51
C LEU A 329 1.88 0.41 -32.31
N GLU A 330 1.31 -0.51 -33.11
CA GLU A 330 0.18 -0.20 -34.04
C GLU A 330 -1.16 0.01 -33.29
N GLY A 331 -1.27 -0.44 -32.02
CA GLY A 331 -2.38 -0.16 -31.12
C GLY A 331 -3.43 -1.28 -31.02
N ASP A 332 -3.20 -2.43 -31.66
CA ASP A 332 -3.99 -3.65 -31.52
C ASP A 332 -3.32 -4.69 -30.59
N GLU A 333 -2.12 -4.40 -30.11
CA GLU A 333 -1.42 -5.24 -29.14
C GLU A 333 -2.07 -5.19 -27.77
N THR A 334 -2.04 -6.35 -27.10
CA THR A 334 -2.63 -6.57 -25.79
C THR A 334 -1.61 -6.80 -24.68
N ALA A 335 -0.37 -7.15 -25.03
CA ALA A 335 0.79 -7.21 -24.15
C ALA A 335 2.09 -7.02 -24.94
N VAL A 336 3.16 -6.79 -24.21
CA VAL A 336 4.49 -6.56 -24.76
C VAL A 336 5.47 -7.55 -24.14
N ARG A 337 6.22 -8.31 -24.97
CA ARG A 337 7.28 -9.19 -24.50
C ARG A 337 8.62 -8.49 -24.62
N LEU A 338 9.31 -8.42 -23.47
CA LEU A 338 10.66 -7.87 -23.35
C LEU A 338 11.67 -9.00 -23.18
N ASP A 339 12.63 -9.10 -24.10
CA ASP A 339 13.70 -10.11 -24.04
C ASP A 339 14.86 -9.59 -23.18
N LEU A 340 15.08 -10.26 -22.06
CA LEU A 340 16.12 -9.92 -21.07
C LEU A 340 17.26 -10.94 -21.03
N ARG A 341 17.26 -11.92 -21.94
CA ARG A 341 18.27 -12.98 -21.98
C ARG A 341 19.65 -12.41 -22.28
N GLY A 342 20.65 -12.85 -21.53
CA GLY A 342 22.03 -12.40 -21.67
C GLY A 342 22.33 -11.01 -21.12
N LEU A 343 21.34 -10.33 -20.50
CA LEU A 343 21.55 -9.02 -19.89
C LEU A 343 22.10 -9.16 -18.46
N ALA A 344 22.88 -8.17 -18.03
CA ALA A 344 23.24 -8.00 -16.64
C ALA A 344 21.99 -7.58 -15.80
N PRO A 345 21.96 -7.88 -14.48
CA PRO A 345 20.80 -7.55 -13.64
C PRO A 345 20.40 -6.06 -13.67
N ASP A 346 21.36 -5.15 -13.62
CA ASP A 346 21.08 -3.70 -13.67
C ASP A 346 20.47 -3.30 -15.02
N GLU A 347 20.99 -3.82 -16.13
CA GLU A 347 20.46 -3.57 -17.46
C GLU A 347 19.05 -4.15 -17.64
N ALA A 348 18.78 -5.35 -17.09
CA ALA A 348 17.45 -5.95 -17.11
C ALA A 348 16.44 -5.12 -16.30
N ALA A 349 16.85 -4.54 -15.18
CA ALA A 349 16.02 -3.62 -14.40
C ALA A 349 15.72 -2.32 -15.16
N GLU A 350 16.73 -1.67 -15.72
CA GLU A 350 16.57 -0.43 -16.49
C GLU A 350 15.65 -0.64 -17.69
N ARG A 351 15.88 -1.66 -18.52
CA ARG A 351 15.00 -1.99 -19.65
C ARG A 351 13.56 -2.25 -19.24
N THR A 352 13.35 -2.90 -18.09
CA THR A 352 11.99 -3.14 -17.59
C THR A 352 11.31 -1.85 -17.15
N LEU A 353 12.04 -0.92 -16.52
CA LEU A 353 11.52 0.40 -16.14
C LEU A 353 11.17 1.22 -17.39
N ASP A 354 12.06 1.28 -18.38
CA ASP A 354 11.87 2.03 -19.62
C ASP A 354 10.67 1.49 -20.40
N ALA A 355 10.58 0.17 -20.59
CA ALA A 355 9.42 -0.45 -21.22
C ALA A 355 8.11 -0.16 -20.46
N SER A 356 8.15 -0.25 -19.10
CA SER A 356 6.98 0.08 -18.26
C SER A 356 6.57 1.56 -18.34
N ALA A 357 7.49 2.46 -18.67
CA ALA A 357 7.22 3.87 -18.89
C ALA A 357 6.69 4.15 -20.31
N ALA A 358 7.24 3.47 -21.31
CA ALA A 358 6.93 3.66 -22.72
C ALA A 358 5.55 3.09 -23.11
N THR A 359 5.09 1.98 -22.48
CA THR A 359 3.80 1.37 -22.80
C THR A 359 2.81 1.42 -21.66
N ARG A 360 1.51 1.31 -22.01
CA ARG A 360 0.42 1.07 -21.05
C ARG A 360 0.10 -0.41 -20.89
N LEU A 361 0.64 -1.27 -21.74
CA LEU A 361 0.30 -2.69 -21.81
C LEU A 361 1.03 -3.48 -20.71
N PRO A 362 0.48 -4.63 -20.26
CA PRO A 362 1.18 -5.56 -19.39
C PRO A 362 2.46 -6.10 -20.06
N LEU A 363 3.51 -6.31 -19.26
CA LEU A 363 4.75 -6.89 -19.73
C LEU A 363 4.77 -8.41 -19.62
N ILE A 364 5.44 -9.06 -20.56
CA ILE A 364 5.88 -10.45 -20.52
C ILE A 364 7.41 -10.41 -20.45
N LEU A 365 8.00 -10.83 -19.34
CA LEU A 365 9.44 -10.82 -19.13
C LEU A 365 10.02 -12.17 -19.57
N ARG A 366 10.86 -12.17 -20.61
CA ARG A 366 11.59 -13.36 -21.08
C ARG A 366 13.00 -13.34 -20.52
N ALA A 367 13.36 -14.29 -19.65
CA ALA A 367 14.66 -14.35 -19.02
C ALA A 367 15.11 -15.82 -18.82
N ASP A 368 16.41 -16.05 -18.82
CA ASP A 368 17.06 -17.35 -18.56
C ASP A 368 18.08 -17.29 -17.41
N ASP A 369 18.34 -16.10 -16.86
CA ASP A 369 19.20 -15.86 -15.71
C ASP A 369 18.38 -15.46 -14.47
N ALA A 370 18.77 -15.99 -13.30
CA ALA A 370 18.03 -15.78 -12.06
C ALA A 370 18.13 -14.35 -11.52
N ASP A 371 19.31 -13.75 -11.60
CA ASP A 371 19.56 -12.42 -11.04
C ASP A 371 18.99 -11.33 -11.94
N ALA A 372 19.10 -11.50 -13.27
CA ALA A 372 18.42 -10.63 -14.25
C ALA A 372 16.90 -10.68 -14.08
N LEU A 373 16.31 -11.88 -13.91
CA LEU A 373 14.87 -12.02 -13.65
C LEU A 373 14.45 -11.33 -12.34
N ARG A 374 15.20 -11.52 -11.24
CA ARG A 374 14.90 -10.84 -9.97
C ARG A 374 14.92 -9.33 -10.10
N ALA A 375 15.93 -8.80 -10.76
CA ALA A 375 16.09 -7.36 -10.97
C ALA A 375 14.94 -6.80 -11.81
N ALA A 376 14.56 -7.46 -12.90
CA ALA A 376 13.43 -7.08 -13.74
C ALA A 376 12.09 -7.17 -13.01
N LEU A 377 11.84 -8.24 -12.25
CA LEU A 377 10.62 -8.41 -11.47
C LEU A 377 10.50 -7.39 -10.34
N LEU A 378 11.61 -6.99 -9.74
CA LEU A 378 11.62 -5.90 -8.76
C LEU A 378 11.29 -4.55 -9.42
N ALA A 379 11.79 -4.33 -10.63
CA ALA A 379 11.59 -3.11 -11.41
C ALA A 379 10.17 -2.99 -12.00
N CYS A 380 9.49 -4.11 -12.26
CA CYS A 380 8.16 -4.09 -12.86
C CYS A 380 7.10 -3.57 -11.87
N PRO A 381 6.38 -2.47 -12.16
CA PRO A 381 5.42 -1.89 -11.23
C PRO A 381 4.11 -2.68 -11.12
N GLY A 382 3.75 -3.42 -12.16
CA GLY A 382 2.52 -4.21 -12.26
C GLY A 382 2.71 -5.69 -11.93
N ARG A 383 1.78 -6.50 -12.44
CA ARG A 383 1.88 -7.96 -12.47
C ARG A 383 2.23 -8.41 -13.88
N PRO A 384 3.49 -8.73 -14.19
CA PRO A 384 3.89 -9.24 -15.50
C PRO A 384 3.56 -10.73 -15.65
N ALA A 385 3.58 -11.22 -16.90
CA ALA A 385 3.83 -12.64 -17.16
C ALA A 385 5.35 -12.89 -17.21
N ALA A 386 5.75 -14.15 -16.99
CA ALA A 386 7.14 -14.60 -17.06
C ALA A 386 7.28 -15.78 -18.05
N ASP A 387 8.01 -15.55 -19.14
CA ASP A 387 8.41 -16.53 -20.16
C ASP A 387 9.81 -17.04 -19.80
N ILE A 388 9.87 -18.06 -18.97
CA ILE A 388 11.09 -18.48 -18.27
C ILE A 388 11.22 -20.02 -18.18
N PRO A 389 12.45 -20.56 -18.07
CA PRO A 389 12.67 -21.96 -17.76
C PRO A 389 12.00 -22.37 -16.44
N ALA A 390 11.55 -23.63 -16.35
CA ALA A 390 10.88 -24.16 -15.16
C ALA A 390 11.70 -23.99 -13.86
N ALA A 391 13.03 -23.99 -13.94
CA ALA A 391 13.92 -23.78 -12.79
C ALA A 391 13.79 -22.38 -12.16
N LEU A 392 13.32 -21.38 -12.90
CA LEU A 392 13.15 -20.00 -12.43
C LEU A 392 11.73 -19.70 -11.91
N ARG A 393 10.77 -20.63 -12.02
CA ARG A 393 9.40 -20.47 -11.53
C ARG A 393 9.32 -20.03 -10.05
N PRO A 394 10.12 -20.57 -9.11
CA PRO A 394 10.07 -20.10 -7.72
C PRO A 394 10.36 -18.60 -7.57
N ILE A 395 11.19 -18.03 -8.46
CA ILE A 395 11.44 -16.58 -8.47
C ILE A 395 10.21 -15.82 -8.97
N ALA A 396 9.59 -16.28 -10.06
CA ALA A 396 8.35 -15.65 -10.55
C ALA A 396 7.25 -15.69 -9.48
N ASP A 397 7.08 -16.79 -8.77
CA ASP A 397 6.10 -16.95 -7.68
C ASP A 397 6.40 -16.02 -6.50
N GLU A 398 7.68 -15.86 -6.12
CA GLU A 398 8.12 -14.96 -5.05
C GLU A 398 7.67 -13.51 -5.30
N PHE A 399 7.76 -13.06 -6.56
CA PHE A 399 7.41 -11.70 -6.98
C PHE A 399 5.98 -11.58 -7.53
N GLY A 400 5.20 -12.65 -7.57
CA GLY A 400 3.82 -12.69 -8.02
C GLY A 400 3.63 -12.56 -9.53
N ALA A 401 4.67 -12.82 -10.35
CA ALA A 401 4.54 -12.90 -11.79
C ALA A 401 3.76 -14.13 -12.22
N PHE A 402 3.04 -14.05 -13.34
CA PHE A 402 2.29 -15.18 -13.90
C PHE A 402 3.22 -16.03 -14.80
N PRO A 403 3.59 -17.25 -14.41
CA PRO A 403 4.46 -18.08 -15.23
C PRO A 403 3.73 -18.56 -16.48
N LEU A 404 4.28 -18.31 -17.66
CA LEU A 404 3.83 -18.94 -18.91
C LEU A 404 4.30 -20.39 -18.97
N ALA A 405 3.53 -21.23 -19.67
CA ALA A 405 3.77 -22.67 -19.74
C ALA A 405 5.02 -23.03 -20.55
#